data_e6c6990ae84bfb535928ed83639336e3
#
_entry.id   e6c6990ae84bfb535928ed83639336e3
#
_cell.length_a   1.000
_cell.length_b   1.000
_cell.length_c   1.000
_cell.angle_alpha   90.00
_cell.angle_beta   90.00
_cell.angle_gamma   90.00
#
_symmetry.space_group_name_H-M   'P 1'
#
loop_
_entity.id
_entity.type
_entity.pdbx_description
1 polymer ?
#
loop_
_entity_poly.entity_id
_entity_poly.type
_entity_poly.pdbx_seq_one_letter_code
_entity_poly.pdbx_strand_id
1 'polypeptide(L)'
;EKSFISLENISVAFKKNHQILDNVSLDIPKGQILGLLGPNGAGKSTLMNVISGLIKPNFGKIKINNNDILDLPIYIRTKKYKISIIPQFGGLFASLTTDQNIRAVAEILIKDKSFIDIKINELIAKFELDSVKKIEAKYLSGGQKRRLVIAMGLISKPDIILMDEPLAALDPQTIQMLQNTIVKLQTDFNLTIIITDHQARDLLAICDKAIILSNSKIVASGTPSDLIKDESANKFYFGNNFQFN
;
A
#
# COMPACT_ATOMS: atom_id res chain seq x y z
N GLU A 1 18.61 -11.36 -5.10
CA GLU A 1 17.85 -10.39 -5.93
C GLU A 1 18.28 -8.97 -5.58
N LYS A 2 18.41 -8.11 -6.60
CA LYS A 2 18.83 -6.72 -6.38
C LYS A 2 17.69 -5.93 -5.72
N SER A 3 17.96 -5.28 -4.58
CA SER A 3 16.97 -4.47 -3.88
C SER A 3 16.48 -3.31 -4.78
N PHE A 4 15.16 -3.16 -4.89
CA PHE A 4 14.53 -2.04 -5.60
C PHE A 4 14.25 -0.87 -4.64
N ILE A 5 13.74 -1.19 -3.43
CA ILE A 5 13.59 -0.25 -2.34
C ILE A 5 14.43 -0.78 -1.17
N SER A 6 15.34 0.04 -0.64
CA SER A 6 16.17 -0.29 0.52
C SER A 6 15.97 0.73 1.63
N LEU A 7 15.69 0.24 2.82
CA LEU A 7 15.67 1.00 4.05
C LEU A 7 16.81 0.50 4.93
N GLU A 8 17.66 1.40 5.40
CA GLU A 8 18.82 1.08 6.23
C GLU A 8 18.71 1.84 7.56
N ASN A 9 18.57 1.12 8.67
CA ASN A 9 18.58 1.63 10.04
C ASN A 9 17.60 2.78 10.30
N ILE A 10 16.37 2.68 9.76
CA ILE A 10 15.34 3.70 9.90
C ILE A 10 14.88 3.79 11.36
N SER A 11 14.99 4.98 11.93
CA SER A 11 14.50 5.30 13.28
C SER A 11 13.64 6.55 13.26
N VAL A 12 12.46 6.48 13.91
CA VAL A 12 11.49 7.57 14.02
C VAL A 12 11.05 7.71 15.47
N ALA A 13 11.17 8.92 16.02
CA ALA A 13 10.63 9.30 17.31
C ALA A 13 9.91 10.65 17.22
N PHE A 14 8.69 10.76 17.74
CA PHE A 14 7.93 12.03 17.76
C PHE A 14 8.20 12.89 18.99
N LYS A 15 8.66 12.29 20.10
CA LYS A 15 9.06 12.96 21.33
C LYS A 15 10.26 12.23 21.93
N LYS A 16 11.00 12.91 22.84
CA LYS A 16 12.25 12.40 23.43
C LYS A 16 12.21 10.95 23.96
N ASN A 17 11.03 10.39 24.28
CA ASN A 17 10.89 9.03 24.82
C ASN A 17 9.81 8.20 24.10
N HIS A 18 9.36 8.59 22.90
CA HIS A 18 8.34 7.84 22.18
C HIS A 18 8.87 7.42 20.81
N GLN A 19 9.62 6.32 20.83
CA GLN A 19 10.17 5.69 19.63
C GLN A 19 9.06 4.89 18.92
N ILE A 20 8.85 5.20 17.64
CA ILE A 20 7.84 4.54 16.80
C ILE A 20 8.49 3.49 15.89
N LEU A 21 9.68 3.79 15.37
CA LEU A 21 10.52 2.85 14.63
C LEU A 21 11.94 2.91 15.22
N ASP A 22 12.54 1.76 15.45
CA ASP A 22 13.86 1.60 16.03
C ASP A 22 14.73 0.69 15.16
N ASN A 23 15.67 1.29 14.44
CA ASN A 23 16.67 0.60 13.63
C ASN A 23 16.07 -0.39 12.63
N VAL A 24 14.99 0.02 11.92
CA VAL A 24 14.29 -0.81 10.94
C VAL A 24 15.08 -0.85 9.63
N SER A 25 15.47 -2.04 9.21
CA SER A 25 16.12 -2.28 7.90
C SER A 25 15.33 -3.28 7.09
N LEU A 26 15.16 -3.01 5.79
CA LEU A 26 14.30 -3.79 4.91
C LEU A 26 14.71 -3.61 3.45
N ASP A 27 14.78 -4.71 2.72
CA ASP A 27 14.99 -4.72 1.27
C ASP A 27 13.78 -5.31 0.56
N ILE A 28 13.28 -4.58 -0.43
CA ILE A 28 12.11 -4.97 -1.23
C ILE A 28 12.55 -5.08 -2.69
N PRO A 29 12.51 -6.27 -3.28
CA PRO A 29 12.72 -6.49 -4.71
C PRO A 29 11.63 -5.82 -5.55
N LYS A 30 11.93 -5.54 -6.82
CA LYS A 30 10.95 -5.01 -7.76
C LYS A 30 9.89 -6.07 -8.10
N GLY A 31 8.65 -5.62 -8.23
CA GLY A 31 7.56 -6.49 -8.66
C GLY A 31 7.06 -7.46 -7.59
N GLN A 32 7.31 -7.20 -6.31
CA GLN A 32 6.81 -8.01 -5.19
C GLN A 32 5.71 -7.31 -4.42
N ILE A 33 4.83 -8.11 -3.83
CA ILE A 33 3.86 -7.69 -2.81
C ILE A 33 4.48 -7.94 -1.44
N LEU A 34 4.75 -6.86 -0.70
CA LEU A 34 5.22 -6.92 0.68
C LEU A 34 4.09 -6.61 1.65
N GLY A 35 3.80 -7.53 2.56
CA GLY A 35 2.89 -7.32 3.68
C GLY A 35 3.59 -6.70 4.90
N LEU A 36 2.98 -5.68 5.49
CA LEU A 36 3.39 -5.11 6.78
C LEU A 36 2.35 -5.49 7.84
N LEU A 37 2.69 -6.44 8.68
CA LEU A 37 1.87 -6.94 9.77
C LEU A 37 2.34 -6.38 11.12
N GLY A 38 1.48 -6.45 12.12
CA GLY A 38 1.79 -6.05 13.48
C GLY A 38 0.57 -5.45 14.19
N PRO A 39 0.59 -5.36 15.52
CA PRO A 39 -0.48 -4.79 16.30
C PRO A 39 -0.68 -3.29 16.00
N ASN A 40 -1.81 -2.75 16.46
CA ASN A 40 -2.07 -1.32 16.36
C ASN A 40 -0.99 -0.54 17.11
N GLY A 41 -0.50 0.54 16.50
CA GLY A 41 0.57 1.35 17.06
C GLY A 41 2.00 0.79 16.87
N ALA A 42 2.18 -0.34 16.18
CA ALA A 42 3.50 -0.94 15.94
C ALA A 42 4.40 -0.14 14.99
N GLY A 43 3.88 0.90 14.32
CA GLY A 43 4.65 1.74 13.41
C GLY A 43 4.42 1.46 11.91
N LYS A 44 3.46 0.61 11.54
CA LYS A 44 3.18 0.26 10.13
C LYS A 44 2.92 1.48 9.25
N SER A 45 1.93 2.30 9.59
CA SER A 45 1.60 3.52 8.84
C SER A 45 2.74 4.55 8.90
N THR A 46 3.51 4.59 10.00
CA THR A 46 4.72 5.43 10.10
C THR A 46 5.77 4.98 9.09
N LEU A 47 6.02 3.67 8.94
CA LEU A 47 6.96 3.15 7.96
C LEU A 47 6.51 3.48 6.53
N MET A 48 5.22 3.33 6.23
CA MET A 48 4.62 3.75 4.95
C MET A 48 4.82 5.25 4.69
N ASN A 49 4.60 6.08 5.70
CA ASN A 49 4.79 7.53 5.62
C ASN A 49 6.26 7.94 5.45
N VAL A 50 7.19 7.15 5.98
CA VAL A 50 8.63 7.33 5.77
C VAL A 50 8.99 6.99 4.32
N ILE A 51 8.48 5.89 3.76
CA ILE A 51 8.72 5.50 2.36
C ILE A 51 8.12 6.54 1.40
N SER A 52 6.93 7.03 1.69
CA SER A 52 6.26 8.04 0.86
C SER A 52 6.90 9.43 0.91
N GLY A 53 7.65 9.75 1.98
CA GLY A 53 8.23 11.06 2.21
C GLY A 53 7.32 12.04 2.94
N LEU A 54 6.22 11.55 3.55
CA LEU A 54 5.37 12.33 4.46
C LEU A 54 6.05 12.54 5.82
N ILE A 55 6.83 11.55 6.27
CA ILE A 55 7.61 11.63 7.50
C ILE A 55 9.09 11.47 7.15
N LYS A 56 9.92 12.40 7.60
CA LYS A 56 11.37 12.27 7.56
C LYS A 56 11.82 11.52 8.81
N PRO A 57 12.56 10.40 8.69
CA PRO A 57 13.08 9.70 9.86
C PRO A 57 14.19 10.52 10.55
N ASN A 58 14.41 10.26 11.83
CA ASN A 58 15.47 10.88 12.61
C ASN A 58 16.85 10.34 12.19
N PHE A 59 16.92 9.04 11.84
CA PHE A 59 18.11 8.34 11.40
C PHE A 59 17.78 7.34 10.30
N GLY A 60 18.81 6.96 9.55
CA GLY A 60 18.75 5.93 8.52
C GLY A 60 18.87 6.48 7.11
N LYS A 61 18.74 5.57 6.13
CA LYS A 61 18.78 5.88 4.69
C LYS A 61 17.64 5.18 3.98
N ILE A 62 17.16 5.81 2.90
CA ILE A 62 16.13 5.24 2.03
C ILE A 62 16.61 5.36 0.60
N LYS A 63 16.66 4.24 -0.11
CA LYS A 63 17.07 4.21 -1.53
C LYS A 63 15.97 3.59 -2.39
N ILE A 64 15.79 4.12 -3.58
CA ILE A 64 15.02 3.51 -4.67
C ILE A 64 15.91 3.44 -5.90
N ASN A 65 16.07 2.25 -6.48
CA ASN A 65 17.02 2.02 -7.58
C ASN A 65 18.45 2.52 -7.26
N ASN A 66 18.93 2.28 -6.03
CA ASN A 66 20.21 2.76 -5.50
C ASN A 66 20.34 4.29 -5.37
N ASN A 67 19.32 5.07 -5.68
CA ASN A 67 19.32 6.52 -5.46
C ASN A 67 18.81 6.82 -4.05
N ASP A 68 19.56 7.62 -3.30
CA ASP A 68 19.11 8.12 -2.01
C ASP A 68 17.94 9.09 -2.21
N ILE A 69 16.86 8.85 -1.47
CA ILE A 69 15.64 9.65 -1.53
C ILE A 69 15.27 10.27 -0.18
N LEU A 70 16.12 10.12 0.84
CA LEU A 70 15.83 10.51 2.22
C LEU A 70 15.30 11.94 2.33
N ASP A 71 15.96 12.87 1.68
CA ASP A 71 15.64 14.31 1.73
C ASP A 71 14.60 14.76 0.69
N LEU A 72 14.13 13.84 -0.15
CA LEU A 72 13.13 14.17 -1.15
C LEU A 72 11.72 14.19 -0.56
N PRO A 73 10.98 15.30 -0.73
CA PRO A 73 9.60 15.39 -0.25
C PRO A 73 8.66 14.53 -1.11
N ILE A 74 7.47 14.26 -0.55
CA ILE A 74 6.47 13.38 -1.16
C ILE A 74 6.19 13.70 -2.63
N TYR A 75 6.04 14.97 -3.02
CA TYR A 75 5.70 15.35 -4.39
C TYR A 75 6.80 15.02 -5.40
N ILE A 76 8.06 15.02 -4.97
CA ILE A 76 9.19 14.56 -5.79
C ILE A 76 9.18 13.04 -5.89
N ARG A 77 8.94 12.34 -4.75
CA ARG A 77 8.90 10.86 -4.75
C ARG A 77 7.75 10.35 -5.61
N THR A 78 6.57 10.93 -5.52
CA THR A 78 5.42 10.54 -6.36
C THR A 78 5.68 10.80 -7.84
N LYS A 79 6.26 11.93 -8.20
CA LYS A 79 6.51 12.29 -9.60
C LYS A 79 7.71 11.56 -10.22
N LYS A 80 8.85 11.53 -9.53
CA LYS A 80 10.12 11.00 -10.06
C LYS A 80 10.24 9.49 -9.90
N TYR A 81 9.80 8.96 -8.74
CA TYR A 81 9.88 7.53 -8.42
C TYR A 81 8.53 6.83 -8.55
N LYS A 82 7.52 7.54 -9.06
CA LYS A 82 6.20 7.00 -9.39
C LYS A 82 5.58 6.22 -8.25
N ILE A 83 5.59 6.80 -7.05
CA ILE A 83 4.94 6.24 -5.87
C ILE A 83 3.49 6.71 -5.85
N SER A 84 2.54 5.78 -5.78
CA SER A 84 1.13 6.05 -5.51
C SER A 84 0.79 5.63 -4.08
N ILE A 85 -0.05 6.42 -3.41
CA ILE A 85 -0.45 6.18 -2.03
C ILE A 85 -1.96 6.01 -2.00
N ILE A 86 -2.42 4.87 -1.49
CA ILE A 86 -3.82 4.54 -1.27
C ILE A 86 -4.07 4.58 0.24
N PRO A 87 -4.71 5.64 0.75
CA PRO A 87 -4.93 5.81 2.19
C PRO A 87 -6.03 4.86 2.70
N GLN A 88 -6.03 4.61 4.01
CA GLN A 88 -7.08 3.85 4.68
C GLN A 88 -8.45 4.52 4.54
N PHE A 89 -8.50 5.83 4.74
CA PHE A 89 -9.72 6.64 4.66
C PHE A 89 -9.55 7.81 3.70
N GLY A 90 -10.67 8.25 3.09
CA GLY A 90 -10.67 9.41 2.20
C GLY A 90 -10.22 9.09 0.78
N GLY A 91 -9.59 10.08 0.14
CA GLY A 91 -9.13 9.99 -1.24
C GLY A 91 -10.21 10.15 -2.31
N LEU A 92 -11.47 10.39 -1.92
CA LEU A 92 -12.61 10.61 -2.83
C LEU A 92 -13.23 11.97 -2.64
N PHE A 93 -13.67 12.58 -3.73
CA PHE A 93 -14.53 13.74 -3.75
C PHE A 93 -15.98 13.28 -3.60
N ALA A 94 -16.55 13.37 -2.40
CA ALA A 94 -17.81 12.76 -2.01
C ALA A 94 -19.00 13.14 -2.90
N SER A 95 -19.04 14.39 -3.37
CA SER A 95 -20.12 14.95 -4.21
C SER A 95 -19.90 14.77 -5.71
N LEU A 96 -18.76 14.22 -6.13
CA LEU A 96 -18.50 13.86 -7.51
C LEU A 96 -18.92 12.42 -7.77
N THR A 97 -19.37 12.15 -9.00
CA THR A 97 -19.67 10.78 -9.44
C THR A 97 -18.41 9.95 -9.57
N THR A 98 -18.55 8.63 -9.73
CA THR A 98 -17.44 7.69 -9.90
C THR A 98 -16.53 8.12 -11.05
N ASP A 99 -17.08 8.39 -12.23
CA ASP A 99 -16.30 8.84 -13.39
C ASP A 99 -15.70 10.23 -13.21
N GLN A 100 -16.41 11.14 -12.53
CA GLN A 100 -15.88 12.47 -12.21
C GLN A 100 -14.72 12.44 -11.22
N ASN A 101 -14.71 11.51 -10.25
CA ASN A 101 -13.60 11.31 -9.35
C ASN A 101 -12.33 10.91 -10.12
N ILE A 102 -12.45 9.94 -11.04
CA ILE A 102 -11.33 9.51 -11.89
C ILE A 102 -10.89 10.67 -12.80
N ARG A 103 -11.85 11.38 -13.41
CA ARG A 103 -11.59 12.52 -14.29
C ARG A 103 -10.80 13.63 -13.59
N ALA A 104 -11.18 13.99 -12.38
CA ALA A 104 -10.51 15.06 -11.62
C ALA A 104 -9.00 14.79 -11.46
N VAL A 105 -8.61 13.53 -11.22
CA VAL A 105 -7.20 13.15 -11.13
C VAL A 105 -6.56 13.04 -12.52
N ALA A 106 -7.28 12.49 -13.50
CA ALA A 106 -6.78 12.32 -14.85
C ALA A 106 -6.45 13.66 -15.53
N GLU A 107 -7.27 14.68 -15.34
CA GLU A 107 -7.05 16.02 -15.92
C GLU A 107 -5.80 16.73 -15.38
N ILE A 108 -5.38 16.39 -14.15
CA ILE A 108 -4.14 16.88 -13.54
C ILE A 108 -2.92 16.14 -14.06
N LEU A 109 -3.02 14.82 -14.24
CA LEU A 109 -1.88 13.95 -14.49
C LEU A 109 -1.64 13.63 -15.96
N ILE A 110 -2.70 13.60 -16.78
CA ILE A 110 -2.63 13.25 -18.21
C ILE A 110 -2.53 14.54 -19.03
N LYS A 111 -1.39 14.71 -19.71
CA LYS A 111 -1.13 15.91 -20.53
C LYS A 111 -2.00 15.93 -21.79
N ASP A 112 -2.13 14.81 -22.47
CA ASP A 112 -2.95 14.70 -23.68
C ASP A 112 -4.39 14.37 -23.30
N LYS A 113 -5.23 15.39 -23.36
CA LYS A 113 -6.64 15.30 -22.97
C LYS A 113 -7.47 14.30 -23.80
N SER A 114 -7.02 13.97 -25.01
CA SER A 114 -7.71 12.99 -25.88
C SER A 114 -7.73 11.57 -25.27
N PHE A 115 -6.78 11.24 -24.39
CA PHE A 115 -6.70 9.94 -23.73
C PHE A 115 -7.47 9.86 -22.42
N ILE A 116 -8.02 10.96 -21.90
CA ILE A 116 -8.67 10.98 -20.58
C ILE A 116 -9.90 10.07 -20.57
N ASP A 117 -10.80 10.21 -21.55
CA ASP A 117 -12.03 9.41 -21.61
C ASP A 117 -11.75 7.92 -21.82
N ILE A 118 -10.74 7.59 -22.62
CA ILE A 118 -10.28 6.22 -22.84
C ILE A 118 -9.80 5.65 -21.50
N LYS A 119 -8.97 6.40 -20.76
CA LYS A 119 -8.43 5.96 -19.48
C LYS A 119 -9.50 5.81 -18.40
N ILE A 120 -10.48 6.70 -18.36
CA ILE A 120 -11.62 6.61 -17.43
C ILE A 120 -12.39 5.32 -17.68
N ASN A 121 -12.76 5.05 -18.95
CA ASN A 121 -13.52 3.85 -19.31
C ASN A 121 -12.73 2.57 -19.02
N GLU A 122 -11.42 2.53 -19.33
CA GLU A 122 -10.52 1.42 -18.99
C GLU A 122 -10.53 1.12 -17.49
N LEU A 123 -10.38 2.15 -16.64
CA LEU A 123 -10.34 1.98 -15.19
C LEU A 123 -11.70 1.58 -14.64
N ILE A 124 -12.80 2.15 -15.12
CA ILE A 124 -14.15 1.80 -14.70
C ILE A 124 -14.42 0.32 -14.99
N ALA A 125 -14.12 -0.14 -16.21
CA ALA A 125 -14.29 -1.55 -16.58
C ALA A 125 -13.37 -2.48 -15.75
N LYS A 126 -12.08 -2.12 -15.61
CA LYS A 126 -11.10 -2.92 -14.89
C LYS A 126 -11.47 -3.12 -13.41
N PHE A 127 -12.09 -2.12 -12.79
CA PHE A 127 -12.50 -2.16 -11.38
C PHE A 127 -13.99 -2.46 -11.18
N GLU A 128 -14.69 -2.91 -12.21
CA GLU A 128 -16.12 -3.30 -12.18
C GLU A 128 -17.00 -2.19 -11.56
N LEU A 129 -16.80 -0.97 -12.01
CA LEU A 129 -17.51 0.23 -11.54
C LEU A 129 -18.57 0.73 -12.54
N ASP A 130 -18.85 -0.04 -13.62
CA ASP A 130 -19.77 0.37 -14.69
C ASP A 130 -21.15 0.68 -14.17
N SER A 131 -21.71 -0.18 -13.31
CA SER A 131 -23.05 -0.02 -12.72
C SER A 131 -23.20 1.22 -11.84
N VAL A 132 -22.09 1.75 -11.34
CA VAL A 132 -22.07 2.92 -10.44
C VAL A 132 -21.36 4.12 -11.04
N LYS A 133 -21.06 4.09 -12.35
CA LYS A 133 -20.30 5.12 -13.06
C LYS A 133 -20.81 6.54 -12.80
N LYS A 134 -22.13 6.73 -12.77
CA LYS A 134 -22.82 8.01 -12.58
C LYS A 134 -23.32 8.25 -11.16
N ILE A 135 -22.98 7.38 -10.21
CA ILE A 135 -23.34 7.52 -8.81
C ILE A 135 -22.29 8.34 -8.08
N GLU A 136 -22.74 9.32 -7.26
CA GLU A 136 -21.84 10.11 -6.41
C GLU A 136 -21.12 9.23 -5.39
N ALA A 137 -19.84 9.51 -5.14
CA ALA A 137 -18.99 8.69 -4.30
C ALA A 137 -19.50 8.50 -2.87
N LYS A 138 -20.26 9.46 -2.32
CA LYS A 138 -20.87 9.33 -0.99
C LYS A 138 -21.85 8.17 -0.88
N TYR A 139 -22.52 7.79 -1.97
CA TYR A 139 -23.52 6.72 -2.01
C TYR A 139 -22.95 5.34 -2.36
N LEU A 140 -21.68 5.25 -2.70
CA LEU A 140 -21.00 3.98 -2.99
C LEU A 140 -20.85 3.11 -1.72
N SER A 141 -20.91 1.80 -1.90
CA SER A 141 -20.54 0.84 -0.84
C SER A 141 -19.05 0.97 -0.47
N GLY A 142 -18.65 0.42 0.68
CA GLY A 142 -17.24 0.41 1.11
C GLY A 142 -16.31 -0.20 0.06
N GLY A 143 -16.69 -1.35 -0.51
CA GLY A 143 -15.92 -2.01 -1.56
C GLY A 143 -15.84 -1.21 -2.86
N GLN A 144 -16.94 -0.58 -3.28
CA GLN A 144 -16.95 0.31 -4.45
C GLN A 144 -16.05 1.53 -4.24
N LYS A 145 -16.11 2.15 -3.06
CA LYS A 145 -15.20 3.25 -2.67
C LYS A 145 -13.75 2.82 -2.73
N ARG A 146 -13.43 1.65 -2.19
CA ARG A 146 -12.04 1.13 -2.18
C ARG A 146 -11.55 0.89 -3.60
N ARG A 147 -12.35 0.25 -4.45
CA ARG A 147 -12.01 0.04 -5.87
C ARG A 147 -11.78 1.37 -6.60
N LEU A 148 -12.62 2.36 -6.37
CA LEU A 148 -12.48 3.68 -6.98
C LEU A 148 -11.18 4.38 -6.56
N VAL A 149 -10.82 4.36 -5.27
CA VAL A 149 -9.55 4.96 -4.79
C VAL A 149 -8.34 4.27 -5.43
N ILE A 150 -8.36 2.94 -5.53
CA ILE A 150 -7.26 2.20 -6.18
C ILE A 150 -7.19 2.55 -7.69
N ALA A 151 -8.33 2.60 -8.37
CA ALA A 151 -8.38 2.99 -9.78
C ALA A 151 -7.78 4.38 -10.02
N MET A 152 -8.10 5.36 -9.16
CA MET A 152 -7.53 6.71 -9.21
C MET A 152 -6.01 6.69 -9.00
N GLY A 153 -5.51 5.87 -8.08
CA GLY A 153 -4.08 5.71 -7.81
C GLY A 153 -3.28 5.18 -9.01
N LEU A 154 -3.92 4.47 -9.94
CA LEU A 154 -3.27 3.92 -11.15
C LEU A 154 -3.15 4.93 -12.30
N ILE A 155 -3.82 6.06 -12.24
CA ILE A 155 -3.79 7.09 -13.30
C ILE A 155 -2.35 7.59 -13.55
N SER A 156 -1.56 7.71 -12.48
CA SER A 156 -0.17 8.15 -12.53
C SER A 156 0.79 7.12 -13.15
N LYS A 157 0.32 5.92 -13.50
CA LYS A 157 1.14 4.77 -13.92
C LYS A 157 2.30 4.53 -12.94
N PRO A 158 1.99 4.21 -11.66
CA PRO A 158 3.02 4.05 -10.64
C PRO A 158 3.92 2.85 -10.92
N ASP A 159 5.13 2.86 -10.34
CA ASP A 159 6.01 1.69 -10.21
C ASP A 159 5.91 1.10 -8.79
N ILE A 160 5.47 1.91 -7.83
CA ILE A 160 5.32 1.55 -6.42
C ILE A 160 3.93 1.99 -5.94
N ILE A 161 3.21 1.10 -5.27
CA ILE A 161 1.94 1.41 -4.61
C ILE A 161 2.04 1.11 -3.12
N LEU A 162 1.69 2.09 -2.31
CA LEU A 162 1.56 1.96 -0.86
C LEU A 162 0.07 1.91 -0.52
N MET A 163 -0.40 0.82 0.10
CA MET A 163 -1.81 0.63 0.47
C MET A 163 -1.95 0.47 1.99
N ASP A 164 -2.62 1.42 2.62
CA ASP A 164 -2.86 1.36 4.07
C ASP A 164 -4.24 0.74 4.33
N GLU A 165 -4.24 -0.47 4.90
CA GLU A 165 -5.41 -1.28 5.26
C GLU A 165 -6.49 -1.39 4.16
N PRO A 166 -6.13 -1.82 2.94
CA PRO A 166 -7.08 -1.85 1.81
C PRO A 166 -8.20 -2.88 1.97
N LEU A 167 -8.02 -3.90 2.80
CA LEU A 167 -8.97 -4.99 3.00
C LEU A 167 -9.85 -4.80 4.24
N ALA A 168 -9.56 -3.79 5.08
CA ALA A 168 -10.23 -3.58 6.34
C ALA A 168 -11.74 -3.28 6.19
N ALA A 169 -12.54 -3.87 7.08
CA ALA A 169 -14.00 -3.65 7.20
C ALA A 169 -14.80 -3.92 5.91
N LEU A 170 -14.37 -4.90 5.12
CA LEU A 170 -15.06 -5.36 3.91
C LEU A 170 -15.62 -6.77 4.10
N ASP A 171 -16.64 -7.10 3.30
CA ASP A 171 -17.18 -8.45 3.24
C ASP A 171 -16.21 -9.43 2.52
N PRO A 172 -16.31 -10.75 2.78
CA PRO A 172 -15.38 -11.74 2.22
C PRO A 172 -15.31 -11.76 0.69
N GLN A 173 -16.44 -11.54 0.00
CA GLN A 173 -16.44 -11.52 -1.47
C GLN A 173 -15.68 -10.31 -2.01
N THR A 174 -15.88 -9.15 -1.40
CA THR A 174 -15.14 -7.92 -1.75
C THR A 174 -13.65 -8.07 -1.45
N ILE A 175 -13.28 -8.69 -0.31
CA ILE A 175 -11.87 -8.98 0.02
C ILE A 175 -11.25 -9.85 -1.07
N GLN A 176 -11.86 -10.97 -1.43
CA GLN A 176 -11.35 -11.88 -2.45
C GLN A 176 -11.19 -11.19 -3.82
N MET A 177 -12.16 -10.37 -4.20
CA MET A 177 -12.08 -9.61 -5.45
C MET A 177 -10.91 -8.61 -5.42
N LEU A 178 -10.71 -7.88 -4.32
CA LEU A 178 -9.59 -6.94 -4.17
C LEU A 178 -8.25 -7.67 -4.15
N GLN A 179 -8.14 -8.80 -3.46
CA GLN A 179 -6.96 -9.66 -3.48
C GLN A 179 -6.59 -10.05 -4.92
N ASN A 180 -7.54 -10.57 -5.69
CA ASN A 180 -7.33 -10.92 -7.09
C ASN A 180 -6.90 -9.69 -7.93
N THR A 181 -7.51 -8.53 -7.67
CA THR A 181 -7.16 -7.28 -8.36
C THR A 181 -5.73 -6.86 -8.04
N ILE A 182 -5.33 -6.89 -6.77
CA ILE A 182 -3.98 -6.51 -6.32
C ILE A 182 -2.92 -7.43 -6.94
N VAL A 183 -3.16 -8.76 -6.93
CA VAL A 183 -2.25 -9.73 -7.56
C VAL A 183 -2.14 -9.47 -9.07
N LYS A 184 -3.26 -9.24 -9.76
CA LYS A 184 -3.24 -8.90 -11.20
C LYS A 184 -2.49 -7.60 -11.47
N LEU A 185 -2.62 -6.60 -10.62
CA LEU A 185 -1.86 -5.35 -10.76
C LEU A 185 -0.36 -5.59 -10.66
N GLN A 186 0.07 -6.42 -9.71
CA GLN A 186 1.48 -6.80 -9.55
C GLN A 186 1.97 -7.59 -10.78
N THR A 187 1.25 -8.62 -11.22
CA THR A 187 1.68 -9.49 -12.33
C THR A 187 1.66 -8.78 -13.68
N ASP A 188 0.57 -8.06 -14.00
CA ASP A 188 0.38 -7.44 -15.31
C ASP A 188 1.30 -6.22 -15.53
N PHE A 189 1.61 -5.48 -14.47
CA PHE A 189 2.37 -4.23 -14.56
C PHE A 189 3.73 -4.27 -13.85
N ASN A 190 4.10 -5.42 -13.29
CA ASN A 190 5.32 -5.59 -12.49
C ASN A 190 5.46 -4.53 -11.36
N LEU A 191 4.32 -4.24 -10.71
CA LEU A 191 4.24 -3.25 -9.64
C LEU A 191 4.86 -3.79 -8.36
N THR A 192 5.61 -2.94 -7.66
CA THR A 192 6.00 -3.21 -6.27
C THR A 192 4.91 -2.66 -5.36
N ILE A 193 4.30 -3.52 -4.56
CA ILE A 193 3.16 -3.15 -3.73
C ILE A 193 3.52 -3.39 -2.26
N ILE A 194 3.31 -2.38 -1.42
CA ILE A 194 3.48 -2.50 0.03
C ILE A 194 2.11 -2.31 0.65
N ILE A 195 1.65 -3.30 1.41
CA ILE A 195 0.31 -3.33 1.99
C ILE A 195 0.42 -3.48 3.50
N THR A 196 -0.26 -2.61 4.25
CA THR A 196 -0.54 -2.84 5.67
C THR A 196 -1.92 -3.45 5.82
N ASP A 197 -2.09 -4.39 6.72
CA ASP A 197 -3.41 -4.81 7.20
C ASP A 197 -3.26 -5.46 8.58
N HIS A 198 -4.37 -5.54 9.33
CA HIS A 198 -4.44 -6.30 10.58
C HIS A 198 -5.12 -7.64 10.39
N GLN A 199 -5.74 -7.90 9.24
CA GLN A 199 -6.27 -9.20 8.87
C GLN A 199 -5.13 -10.05 8.26
N ALA A 200 -4.31 -10.64 9.13
CA ALA A 200 -3.11 -11.35 8.73
C ALA A 200 -3.36 -12.41 7.65
N ARG A 201 -4.44 -13.20 7.79
CA ARG A 201 -4.79 -14.27 6.85
C ARG A 201 -5.01 -13.73 5.44
N ASP A 202 -5.81 -12.67 5.32
CA ASP A 202 -6.16 -12.10 4.03
C ASP A 202 -4.96 -11.45 3.35
N LEU A 203 -4.10 -10.79 4.14
CA LEU A 203 -2.87 -10.18 3.62
C LEU A 203 -1.85 -11.23 3.19
N LEU A 204 -1.59 -12.24 4.02
CA LEU A 204 -0.62 -13.30 3.72
C LEU A 204 -1.02 -14.14 2.50
N ALA A 205 -2.33 -14.22 2.17
CA ALA A 205 -2.81 -14.94 0.99
C ALA A 205 -2.29 -14.36 -0.34
N ILE A 206 -1.87 -13.08 -0.36
CA ILE A 206 -1.45 -12.39 -1.59
C ILE A 206 -0.02 -11.88 -1.55
N CYS A 207 0.69 -11.99 -0.41
CA CYS A 207 2.05 -11.48 -0.28
C CYS A 207 3.09 -12.48 -0.77
N ASP A 208 4.13 -11.97 -1.46
CA ASP A 208 5.35 -12.74 -1.72
C ASP A 208 6.19 -12.87 -0.45
N LYS A 209 6.26 -11.77 0.31
CA LYS A 209 6.92 -11.68 1.61
C LYS A 209 6.11 -10.81 2.55
N ALA A 210 6.29 -11.01 3.84
CA ALA A 210 5.77 -10.10 4.85
C ALA A 210 6.79 -9.88 5.96
N ILE A 211 6.64 -8.75 6.66
CA ILE A 211 7.36 -8.45 7.90
C ILE A 211 6.36 -8.21 9.02
N ILE A 212 6.75 -8.55 10.21
CA ILE A 212 5.98 -8.28 11.43
C ILE A 212 6.71 -7.21 12.24
N LEU A 213 6.03 -6.06 12.40
CA LEU A 213 6.47 -4.98 13.27
C LEU A 213 5.85 -5.17 14.66
N SER A 214 6.69 -5.16 15.69
CA SER A 214 6.28 -5.15 17.09
C SER A 214 7.31 -4.40 17.93
N ASN A 215 6.87 -3.64 18.92
CA ASN A 215 7.73 -2.85 19.78
C ASN A 215 8.76 -2.00 18.98
N SER A 216 8.27 -1.31 17.94
CA SER A 216 9.07 -0.43 17.08
C SER A 216 10.11 -1.13 16.17
N LYS A 217 10.19 -2.47 16.17
CA LYS A 217 11.19 -3.26 15.45
C LYS A 217 10.55 -4.30 14.52
N ILE A 218 11.31 -4.74 13.51
CA ILE A 218 10.96 -5.95 12.76
C ILE A 218 11.32 -7.14 13.66
N VAL A 219 10.31 -7.94 14.05
CA VAL A 219 10.49 -9.13 14.89
C VAL A 219 10.51 -10.42 14.09
N ALA A 220 9.93 -10.42 12.89
CA ALA A 220 9.97 -11.54 11.96
C ALA A 220 9.86 -11.05 10.52
N SER A 221 10.43 -11.78 9.58
CA SER A 221 10.40 -11.47 8.14
C SER A 221 10.58 -12.75 7.34
N GLY A 222 9.80 -12.95 6.29
CA GLY A 222 9.90 -14.11 5.42
C GLY A 222 8.73 -14.25 4.47
N THR A 223 8.65 -15.39 3.80
CA THR A 223 7.45 -15.79 3.05
C THR A 223 6.30 -16.08 4.01
N PRO A 224 5.04 -16.09 3.56
CA PRO A 224 3.91 -16.51 4.40
C PRO A 224 4.16 -17.86 5.10
N SER A 225 4.72 -18.83 4.38
CA SER A 225 5.04 -20.17 4.92
C SER A 225 6.12 -20.15 6.01
N ASP A 226 7.09 -19.26 5.89
CA ASP A 226 8.15 -19.09 6.90
C ASP A 226 7.58 -18.46 8.16
N LEU A 227 6.77 -17.40 8.02
CA LEU A 227 6.21 -16.65 9.13
C LEU A 227 5.24 -17.47 9.99
N ILE A 228 4.47 -18.38 9.39
CA ILE A 228 3.57 -19.26 10.14
C ILE A 228 4.34 -20.18 11.08
N LYS A 229 5.56 -20.57 10.73
CA LYS A 229 6.43 -21.45 11.51
C LYS A 229 7.37 -20.68 12.44
N ASP A 230 7.44 -19.36 12.30
CA ASP A 230 8.35 -18.52 13.07
C ASP A 230 7.86 -18.33 14.50
N GLU A 231 8.69 -18.66 15.48
CA GLU A 231 8.35 -18.55 16.91
C GLU A 231 8.12 -17.10 17.33
N SER A 232 8.88 -16.15 16.80
CA SER A 232 8.74 -14.74 17.10
C SER A 232 7.44 -14.18 16.51
N ALA A 233 7.09 -14.57 15.28
CA ALA A 233 5.82 -14.23 14.64
C ALA A 233 4.62 -14.72 15.47
N ASN A 234 4.67 -15.96 15.94
CA ASN A 234 3.65 -16.54 16.78
C ASN A 234 3.58 -15.86 18.16
N LYS A 235 4.72 -15.60 18.78
CA LYS A 235 4.79 -14.96 20.10
C LYS A 235 4.29 -13.51 20.10
N PHE A 236 4.64 -12.73 19.09
CA PHE A 236 4.41 -11.29 19.08
C PHE A 236 3.18 -10.85 18.29
N TYR A 237 2.61 -11.73 17.45
CA TYR A 237 1.49 -11.34 16.59
C TYR A 237 0.41 -12.39 16.39
N PHE A 238 0.72 -13.62 15.92
CA PHE A 238 -0.31 -14.59 15.55
C PHE A 238 -0.96 -15.29 16.74
N GLY A 239 -0.22 -15.51 17.84
CA GLY A 239 -0.62 -16.40 18.93
C GLY A 239 -0.46 -17.89 18.58
N ASN A 240 -0.52 -18.75 19.63
CA ASN A 240 -0.14 -20.17 19.50
C ASN A 240 -1.08 -21.04 18.65
N ASN A 241 -2.24 -20.53 18.22
CA ASN A 241 -3.27 -21.28 17.49
C ASN A 241 -3.55 -20.74 16.09
N PHE A 242 -2.66 -19.93 15.52
CA PHE A 242 -2.86 -19.42 14.18
C PHE A 242 -2.63 -20.53 13.14
N GLN A 243 -3.66 -20.87 12.38
CA GLN A 243 -3.60 -21.82 11.28
C GLN A 243 -3.99 -21.12 9.98
N PHE A 244 -3.19 -21.34 8.97
CA PHE A 244 -3.45 -20.91 7.60
C PHE A 244 -4.05 -22.13 6.87
N ASN A 245 -5.37 -22.18 6.75
CA ASN A 245 -6.09 -23.18 5.95
C ASN A 245 -6.43 -22.59 4.61
#